data_3dc177bb67e39567100cbb16328111a9
#
_entry.id   3dc177bb67e39567100cbb16328111a9
#
_cell.length_a   1.000
_cell.length_b   1.000
_cell.length_c   1.000
_cell.angle_alpha   90.00
_cell.angle_beta   90.00
_cell.angle_gamma   90.00
#
_symmetry.space_group_name_H-M   'P 1'
#
loop_
_entity.id
_entity.type
_entity.pdbx_description
1 polymer ?
#
loop_
_entity_poly.entity_id
_entity_poly.type
_entity_poly.pdbx_seq_one_letter_code
_entity_poly.pdbx_strand_id
1 'polypeptide(L)'
;PLMDVQVASQTGFNSHFVNLGNTSNHGVELSIESRNIVRKGFTWTTNLTLSHNRQNVDNIGTSEYVSVADSGGNNPFMMHGFVKGYPLNALWGFRYAGVWHNTEEFKRNEVTHAYTSSSVITPDKYDINLGTPRYYDINNDGTLDQKDLVYLGNADPWLYGGVQNTFTFGDFRLGVYVAYSFGGKIYNYSELFMAGGNTTNQYRYMVNSWHPVRN
;
A
#
# COMPACT_ATOMS: atom_id res chain seq x y z
N PRO A 1 16.78 12.43 -3.93
CA PRO A 1 16.92 11.55 -2.77
C PRO A 1 18.16 10.68 -2.87
N LEU A 2 18.78 10.42 -1.71
CA LEU A 2 19.88 9.47 -1.60
C LEU A 2 19.32 8.06 -1.63
N MET A 3 19.88 7.23 -2.51
CA MET A 3 19.50 5.84 -2.66
C MET A 3 20.73 4.95 -2.48
N ASP A 4 20.53 3.81 -1.85
CA ASP A 4 21.56 2.80 -1.69
C ASP A 4 21.63 1.96 -2.97
N VAL A 5 22.77 1.98 -3.66
CA VAL A 5 22.98 1.27 -4.91
C VAL A 5 24.05 0.24 -4.71
N GLN A 6 23.75 -1.00 -5.09
CA GLN A 6 24.72 -2.06 -5.06
C GLN A 6 25.84 -1.79 -6.07
N VAL A 7 27.06 -1.96 -5.63
CA VAL A 7 28.24 -1.82 -6.47
C VAL A 7 28.92 -3.18 -6.69
N ALA A 8 29.72 -3.26 -7.75
CA ALA A 8 30.46 -4.48 -8.03
C ALA A 8 31.36 -4.86 -6.85
N SER A 9 31.35 -6.13 -6.47
CA SER A 9 32.09 -6.67 -5.32
C SER A 9 33.60 -6.41 -5.37
N GLN A 10 34.14 -6.12 -6.55
CA GLN A 10 35.56 -5.76 -6.73
C GLN A 10 35.93 -4.42 -6.10
N THR A 11 34.97 -3.57 -5.78
CA THR A 11 35.21 -2.26 -5.12
C THR A 11 35.51 -2.39 -3.63
N GLY A 12 35.25 -3.55 -3.03
CA GLY A 12 35.37 -3.77 -1.58
C GLY A 12 34.18 -3.24 -0.77
N PHE A 13 33.18 -2.67 -1.43
CA PHE A 13 31.94 -2.20 -0.80
C PHE A 13 30.75 -2.96 -1.38
N ASN A 14 29.73 -3.22 -0.56
CA ASN A 14 28.49 -3.87 -1.00
C ASN A 14 27.54 -2.90 -1.69
N SER A 15 27.52 -1.67 -1.23
CA SER A 15 26.69 -0.59 -1.76
C SER A 15 27.26 0.78 -1.44
N HIS A 16 26.77 1.80 -2.11
CA HIS A 16 27.04 3.19 -1.74
C HIS A 16 25.82 4.09 -1.99
N PHE A 17 25.71 5.16 -1.24
CA PHE A 17 24.64 6.14 -1.40
C PHE A 17 24.93 7.09 -2.55
N VAL A 18 24.01 7.15 -3.50
CA VAL A 18 24.05 8.09 -4.62
C VAL A 18 22.77 8.92 -4.70
N ASN A 19 22.88 10.11 -5.22
CA ASN A 19 21.72 10.96 -5.48
C ASN A 19 21.18 10.64 -6.88
N LEU A 20 20.28 9.65 -6.96
CA LEU A 20 19.81 9.10 -8.23
C LEU A 20 18.46 9.67 -8.70
N GLY A 21 17.81 10.52 -7.90
CA GLY A 21 16.46 10.89 -8.33
C GLY A 21 15.98 12.21 -7.76
N ASN A 22 14.85 12.65 -8.32
CA ASN A 22 14.11 13.81 -7.87
C ASN A 22 12.70 13.41 -7.45
N THR A 23 12.22 14.05 -6.41
CA THR A 23 10.83 13.96 -5.96
C THR A 23 10.25 15.36 -5.89
N SER A 24 9.00 15.52 -6.27
CA SER A 24 8.23 16.74 -6.09
C SER A 24 7.21 16.57 -4.99
N ASN A 25 6.92 17.68 -4.32
CA ASN A 25 5.89 17.75 -3.29
C ASN A 25 5.05 18.99 -3.53
N HIS A 26 3.74 18.81 -3.67
CA HIS A 26 2.77 19.88 -3.87
C HIS A 26 1.68 19.77 -2.83
N GLY A 27 1.35 20.88 -2.20
CA GLY A 27 0.33 20.89 -1.17
C GLY A 27 -0.39 22.22 -1.06
N VAL A 28 -1.52 22.16 -0.39
CA VAL A 28 -2.31 23.34 0.00
C VAL A 28 -2.66 23.20 1.47
N GLU A 29 -2.42 24.26 2.21
CA GLU A 29 -2.78 24.35 3.62
C GLU A 29 -3.72 25.54 3.81
N LEU A 30 -4.79 25.34 4.56
CA LEU A 30 -5.75 26.37 4.91
C LEU A 30 -5.96 26.37 6.41
N SER A 31 -5.84 27.54 7.03
CA SER A 31 -6.19 27.75 8.44
C SER A 31 -7.20 28.87 8.54
N ILE A 32 -8.32 28.58 9.19
CA ILE A 32 -9.41 29.53 9.40
C ILE A 32 -9.68 29.64 10.89
N GLU A 33 -9.57 30.85 11.42
CA GLU A 33 -10.02 31.18 12.77
C GLU A 33 -11.30 32.01 12.67
N SER A 34 -12.36 31.58 13.38
CA SER A 34 -13.65 32.26 13.40
C SER A 34 -14.10 32.51 14.83
N ARG A 35 -14.57 33.72 15.08
CA ARG A 35 -15.28 34.10 16.29
C ARG A 35 -16.78 34.04 16.01
N ASN A 36 -17.38 32.89 16.25
CA ASN A 36 -18.77 32.63 15.85
C ASN A 36 -19.77 33.42 16.69
N ILE A 37 -19.54 33.49 18.02
CA ILE A 37 -20.38 34.24 18.94
C ILE A 37 -19.48 34.96 19.96
N VAL A 38 -19.73 36.24 20.15
CA VAL A 38 -19.09 37.05 21.18
C VAL A 38 -20.20 37.82 21.89
N ARG A 39 -20.56 37.40 23.10
CA ARG A 39 -21.58 38.04 23.95
C ARG A 39 -21.07 38.13 25.39
N LYS A 40 -21.65 39.00 26.19
CA LYS A 40 -21.35 39.10 27.63
C LYS A 40 -21.63 37.76 28.30
N GLY A 41 -20.61 37.15 28.90
CA GLY A 41 -20.69 35.86 29.57
C GLY A 41 -20.63 34.62 28.67
N PHE A 42 -20.59 34.78 27.32
CA PHE A 42 -20.46 33.65 26.40
C PHE A 42 -19.64 33.99 25.16
N THR A 43 -18.61 33.20 24.88
CA THR A 43 -17.88 33.25 23.60
C THR A 43 -17.77 31.87 22.98
N TRP A 44 -17.87 31.81 21.66
CA TRP A 44 -17.58 30.61 20.87
C TRP A 44 -16.64 30.96 19.74
N THR A 45 -15.51 30.30 19.73
CA THR A 45 -14.50 30.41 18.66
C THR A 45 -14.24 29.04 18.02
N THR A 46 -14.00 29.05 16.72
CA THR A 46 -13.63 27.84 15.95
C THR A 46 -12.32 28.09 15.24
N ASN A 47 -11.41 27.12 15.32
CA ASN A 47 -10.21 27.06 14.50
C ASN A 47 -10.29 25.79 13.65
N LEU A 48 -10.22 25.96 12.31
CA LEU A 48 -10.25 24.89 11.32
C LEU A 48 -8.91 24.89 10.59
N THR A 49 -8.25 23.74 10.53
CA THR A 49 -7.08 23.50 9.70
C THR A 49 -7.37 22.42 8.68
N LEU A 50 -6.98 22.65 7.43
CA LEU A 50 -7.10 21.72 6.32
C LEU A 50 -5.74 21.64 5.62
N SER A 51 -5.27 20.43 5.38
CA SER A 51 -4.00 20.20 4.68
C SER A 51 -4.19 19.10 3.64
N HIS A 52 -3.78 19.39 2.42
CA HIS A 52 -3.67 18.45 1.32
C HIS A 52 -2.24 18.44 0.83
N ASN A 53 -1.62 17.28 0.72
CA ASN A 53 -0.26 17.13 0.23
C ASN A 53 -0.15 15.95 -0.73
N ARG A 54 0.61 16.12 -1.80
CA ARG A 54 0.89 15.07 -2.77
C ARG A 54 2.37 15.06 -3.11
N GLN A 55 2.99 13.92 -2.89
CA GLN A 55 4.37 13.66 -3.25
C GLN A 55 4.42 12.76 -4.48
N ASN A 56 5.33 13.02 -5.41
CA ASN A 56 5.56 12.18 -6.58
C ASN A 56 7.05 11.93 -6.78
N VAL A 57 7.36 10.79 -7.34
CA VAL A 57 8.70 10.43 -7.84
C VAL A 57 8.81 10.92 -9.28
N ASP A 58 9.61 11.95 -9.52
CA ASP A 58 9.73 12.54 -10.85
C ASP A 58 10.79 11.83 -11.69
N ASN A 59 11.88 11.41 -11.04
CA ASN A 59 12.99 10.73 -11.71
C ASN A 59 13.71 9.82 -10.70
N ILE A 60 14.17 8.67 -11.16
CA ILE A 60 14.96 7.69 -10.40
C ILE A 60 16.17 7.18 -11.19
N GLY A 61 16.78 8.07 -11.98
CA GLY A 61 17.91 7.73 -12.84
C GLY A 61 17.48 7.00 -14.12
N THR A 62 18.18 5.96 -14.49
CA THR A 62 17.92 5.16 -15.70
C THR A 62 16.88 4.07 -15.50
N SER A 63 16.48 3.81 -14.25
CA SER A 63 15.52 2.78 -13.91
C SER A 63 14.09 3.34 -13.95
N GLU A 64 13.12 2.51 -14.30
CA GLU A 64 11.70 2.89 -14.21
C GLU A 64 11.15 2.69 -12.81
N TYR A 65 11.75 1.78 -12.06
CA TYR A 65 11.43 1.54 -10.64
C TYR A 65 12.68 1.17 -9.85
N VAL A 66 12.65 1.41 -8.55
CA VAL A 66 13.62 0.93 -7.58
C VAL A 66 12.86 0.22 -6.47
N SER A 67 13.09 -1.06 -6.30
CA SER A 67 12.53 -1.78 -5.16
C SER A 67 13.26 -1.37 -3.89
N VAL A 68 12.51 -0.99 -2.88
CA VAL A 68 13.04 -0.93 -1.52
C VAL A 68 12.87 -2.33 -0.95
N ALA A 69 13.99 -3.00 -0.69
CA ALA A 69 13.96 -4.31 -0.06
C ALA A 69 13.18 -4.19 1.24
N ASP A 70 12.10 -4.97 1.35
CA ASP A 70 11.41 -5.12 2.62
C ASP A 70 12.39 -5.75 3.62
N SER A 71 12.61 -5.09 4.75
CA SER A 71 13.50 -5.57 5.81
C SER A 71 13.09 -6.93 6.40
N GLY A 72 11.95 -7.47 5.97
CA GLY A 72 11.43 -8.79 6.33
C GLY A 72 11.63 -9.86 5.27
N GLY A 73 12.33 -9.56 4.17
CA GLY A 73 12.78 -10.44 3.10
C GLY A 73 11.97 -11.69 2.90
N ASN A 74 11.01 -11.72 2.07
CA ASN A 74 10.39 -12.91 1.44
C ASN A 74 8.89 -12.78 1.16
N ASN A 75 8.34 -11.59 1.10
CA ASN A 75 7.00 -11.47 0.54
C ASN A 75 7.09 -11.02 -0.93
N PRO A 76 7.09 -11.97 -1.91
CA PRO A 76 7.12 -11.62 -3.33
C PRO A 76 5.84 -10.92 -3.79
N PHE A 77 4.82 -10.87 -2.94
CA PHE A 77 3.49 -10.36 -3.26
C PHE A 77 3.31 -8.88 -2.95
N MET A 78 4.30 -8.23 -2.38
CA MET A 78 4.23 -6.83 -2.05
C MET A 78 5.56 -6.14 -2.24
N MET A 79 5.57 -5.06 -2.99
CA MET A 79 6.73 -4.20 -3.13
C MET A 79 6.46 -2.83 -2.53
N HIS A 80 7.34 -2.44 -1.60
CA HIS A 80 7.62 -1.04 -1.36
C HIS A 80 8.69 -0.63 -2.37
N GLY A 81 8.40 0.33 -3.20
CA GLY A 81 9.34 0.76 -4.21
C GLY A 81 9.00 2.13 -4.76
N PHE A 82 10.03 2.79 -5.26
CA PHE A 82 9.87 4.05 -5.96
C PHE A 82 9.64 3.76 -7.43
N VAL A 83 8.50 4.20 -7.96
CA VAL A 83 8.17 4.10 -9.37
C VAL A 83 7.97 5.50 -9.92
N LYS A 84 8.62 5.79 -11.04
CA LYS A 84 8.53 7.09 -11.69
C LYS A 84 7.07 7.43 -12.02
N GLY A 85 6.65 8.65 -11.67
CA GLY A 85 5.30 9.15 -11.91
C GLY A 85 4.27 8.77 -10.83
N TYR A 86 4.66 7.99 -9.81
CA TYR A 86 3.78 7.57 -8.73
C TYR A 86 4.16 8.22 -7.39
N PRO A 87 3.25 8.23 -6.40
CA PRO A 87 3.54 8.72 -5.07
C PRO A 87 4.73 8.01 -4.42
N LEU A 88 5.46 8.73 -3.57
CA LEU A 88 6.63 8.21 -2.85
C LEU A 88 6.28 6.99 -1.98
N ASN A 89 5.11 7.01 -1.33
CA ASN A 89 4.60 5.95 -0.45
C ASN A 89 3.57 5.07 -1.16
N ALA A 90 3.76 4.83 -2.46
CA ALA A 90 2.91 3.95 -3.25
C ALA A 90 3.02 2.50 -2.79
N LEU A 91 1.87 1.83 -2.70
CA LEU A 91 1.75 0.42 -2.38
C LEU A 91 1.49 -0.35 -3.67
N TRP A 92 2.27 -1.38 -3.91
CA TRP A 92 2.21 -2.24 -5.08
C TRP A 92 1.93 -3.68 -4.67
N GLY A 93 1.24 -4.41 -5.52
CA GLY A 93 0.97 -5.82 -5.27
C GLY A 93 0.31 -6.48 -6.47
N PHE A 94 0.19 -7.79 -6.43
CA PHE A 94 -0.50 -8.56 -7.45
C PHE A 94 -2.01 -8.44 -7.32
N ARG A 95 -2.70 -8.35 -8.43
CA ARG A 95 -4.16 -8.31 -8.47
C ARG A 95 -4.71 -9.71 -8.28
N TYR A 96 -5.36 -9.95 -7.15
CA TYR A 96 -5.96 -11.24 -6.81
C TYR A 96 -7.16 -11.57 -7.72
N ALA A 97 -7.18 -12.79 -8.24
CA ALA A 97 -8.21 -13.30 -9.16
C ALA A 97 -9.06 -14.43 -8.56
N GLY A 98 -8.95 -14.68 -7.27
CA GLY A 98 -9.64 -15.79 -6.60
C GLY A 98 -8.73 -16.98 -6.35
N VAL A 99 -9.34 -18.15 -6.23
CA VAL A 99 -8.65 -19.43 -6.06
C VAL A 99 -9.00 -20.38 -7.21
N TRP A 100 -8.20 -21.41 -7.39
CA TRP A 100 -8.51 -22.47 -8.36
C TRP A 100 -9.61 -23.39 -7.83
N HIS A 101 -10.71 -23.50 -8.56
CA HIS A 101 -11.89 -24.28 -8.15
C HIS A 101 -11.94 -25.67 -8.75
N ASN A 102 -11.35 -25.87 -9.93
CA ASN A 102 -11.31 -27.15 -10.61
C ASN A 102 -9.97 -27.39 -11.30
N THR A 103 -9.69 -28.67 -11.56
CA THR A 103 -8.40 -29.09 -12.14
C THR A 103 -8.25 -28.73 -13.62
N GLU A 104 -9.32 -28.44 -14.33
CA GLU A 104 -9.26 -28.08 -15.75
C GLU A 104 -8.76 -26.66 -15.96
N GLU A 105 -9.00 -25.78 -14.98
CA GLU A 105 -8.59 -24.38 -15.05
C GLU A 105 -7.08 -24.18 -14.95
N PHE A 106 -6.35 -25.10 -14.32
CA PHE A 106 -4.92 -24.95 -14.09
C PHE A 106 -4.03 -25.97 -14.84
N LYS A 107 -4.56 -26.66 -15.83
CA LYS A 107 -3.74 -27.48 -16.72
C LYS A 107 -2.74 -26.60 -17.46
N ARG A 108 -1.49 -26.77 -17.11
CA ARG A 108 -0.38 -26.09 -17.79
C ARG A 108 -0.04 -26.82 -19.08
N ASN A 109 0.13 -26.10 -20.16
CA ASN A 109 0.66 -26.67 -21.38
C ASN A 109 2.14 -27.02 -21.18
N GLU A 110 2.50 -28.30 -21.34
CA GLU A 110 3.86 -28.78 -21.09
C GLU A 110 4.92 -28.17 -22.05
N VAL A 111 4.48 -27.67 -23.21
CA VAL A 111 5.37 -27.11 -24.23
C VAL A 111 5.52 -25.59 -24.07
N THR A 112 4.42 -24.89 -23.85
CA THR A 112 4.40 -23.41 -23.78
C THR A 112 4.50 -22.88 -22.35
N HIS A 113 4.39 -23.74 -21.35
CA HIS A 113 4.28 -23.40 -19.94
C HIS A 113 3.13 -22.43 -19.60
N ALA A 114 2.21 -22.20 -20.52
CA ALA A 114 1.04 -21.37 -20.33
C ALA A 114 -0.10 -22.15 -19.68
N TYR A 115 -0.85 -21.48 -18.82
CA TYR A 115 -2.07 -22.04 -18.24
C TYR A 115 -3.24 -22.01 -19.24
N THR A 116 -4.22 -22.87 -19.05
CA THR A 116 -5.41 -22.92 -19.92
C THR A 116 -6.16 -21.59 -19.94
N SER A 117 -6.10 -20.82 -18.83
CA SER A 117 -6.58 -19.43 -18.77
C SER A 117 -5.37 -18.50 -18.82
N SER A 118 -5.12 -17.90 -19.97
CA SER A 118 -3.94 -17.07 -20.24
C SER A 118 -3.84 -15.78 -19.44
N SER A 119 -4.91 -15.36 -18.77
CA SER A 119 -4.93 -14.10 -18.03
C SER A 119 -4.81 -14.26 -16.51
N VAL A 120 -4.66 -15.49 -16.02
CA VAL A 120 -4.62 -15.77 -14.57
C VAL A 120 -3.62 -16.87 -14.26
N ILE A 121 -2.68 -16.58 -13.39
CA ILE A 121 -1.59 -17.49 -13.04
C ILE A 121 -1.37 -17.58 -11.53
N THR A 122 -0.64 -18.61 -11.13
CA THR A 122 -0.11 -18.77 -9.78
C THR A 122 1.42 -18.66 -9.84
N PRO A 123 2.08 -18.05 -8.84
CA PRO A 123 3.53 -18.02 -8.80
C PRO A 123 4.14 -19.42 -8.96
N ASP A 124 5.15 -19.56 -9.77
CA ASP A 124 5.84 -20.86 -10.03
C ASP A 124 6.40 -21.53 -8.76
N LYS A 125 6.55 -20.75 -7.71
CA LYS A 125 7.03 -21.21 -6.39
C LYS A 125 6.03 -22.13 -5.67
N TYR A 126 4.76 -22.11 -6.06
CA TYR A 126 3.72 -22.87 -5.38
C TYR A 126 3.17 -23.98 -6.28
N ASP A 127 3.01 -25.17 -5.72
CA ASP A 127 2.26 -26.23 -6.37
C ASP A 127 0.81 -25.79 -6.55
N ILE A 128 0.29 -25.92 -7.78
CA ILE A 128 -1.08 -25.56 -8.07
C ILE A 128 -1.99 -26.69 -7.62
N ASN A 129 -2.82 -26.41 -6.65
CA ASN A 129 -3.85 -27.29 -6.13
C ASN A 129 -5.18 -26.55 -6.02
N LEU A 130 -6.27 -27.29 -5.84
CA LEU A 130 -7.57 -26.69 -5.53
C LEU A 130 -7.46 -25.82 -4.28
N GLY A 131 -7.95 -24.57 -4.35
CA GLY A 131 -7.82 -23.58 -3.30
C GLY A 131 -6.54 -22.76 -3.31
N THR A 132 -5.57 -23.05 -4.18
CA THR A 132 -4.39 -22.21 -4.35
C THR A 132 -4.78 -20.84 -4.93
N PRO A 133 -4.25 -19.72 -4.38
CA PRO A 133 -4.54 -18.39 -4.90
C PRO A 133 -4.05 -18.22 -6.33
N ARG A 134 -4.83 -17.51 -7.13
CA ARG A 134 -4.48 -17.11 -8.49
C ARG A 134 -4.50 -15.60 -8.64
N TYR A 135 -3.67 -15.10 -9.55
CA TYR A 135 -3.47 -13.67 -9.79
C TYR A 135 -3.60 -13.36 -11.28
N TYR A 136 -3.94 -12.11 -11.59
CA TYR A 136 -3.96 -11.66 -12.97
C TYR A 136 -2.53 -11.50 -13.51
N ASP A 137 -2.28 -12.10 -14.66
CA ASP A 137 -1.12 -11.86 -15.50
C ASP A 137 -1.41 -10.60 -16.34
N ILE A 138 -0.81 -9.49 -15.96
CA ILE A 138 -1.16 -8.17 -16.52
C ILE A 138 -0.53 -7.99 -17.90
N ASN A 139 0.68 -8.50 -18.11
CA ASN A 139 1.38 -8.41 -19.37
C ASN A 139 1.15 -9.62 -20.31
N ASN A 140 0.48 -10.68 -19.83
CA ASN A 140 0.17 -11.92 -20.53
C ASN A 140 1.42 -12.67 -21.03
N ASP A 141 2.51 -12.65 -20.27
CA ASP A 141 3.74 -13.38 -20.61
C ASP A 141 3.78 -14.81 -20.01
N GLY A 142 2.79 -15.17 -19.20
CA GLY A 142 2.65 -16.48 -18.58
C GLY A 142 3.48 -16.66 -17.31
N THR A 143 4.10 -15.59 -16.81
CA THR A 143 4.94 -15.62 -15.62
C THR A 143 4.49 -14.53 -14.65
N LEU A 144 4.28 -14.86 -13.39
CA LEU A 144 3.94 -13.86 -12.38
C LEU A 144 5.21 -13.22 -11.82
N ASP A 145 5.51 -12.04 -12.30
CA ASP A 145 6.71 -11.29 -11.92
C ASP A 145 6.41 -9.82 -11.56
N GLN A 146 7.45 -9.02 -11.43
CA GLN A 146 7.35 -7.61 -11.08
C GLN A 146 6.56 -6.76 -12.08
N LYS A 147 6.43 -7.21 -13.34
CA LYS A 147 5.66 -6.52 -14.38
C LYS A 147 4.15 -6.65 -14.20
N ASP A 148 3.72 -7.63 -13.39
CA ASP A 148 2.31 -7.84 -13.04
C ASP A 148 1.87 -7.05 -11.80
N LEU A 149 2.79 -6.32 -11.19
CA LEU A 149 2.44 -5.48 -10.05
C LEU A 149 1.57 -4.31 -10.48
N VAL A 150 0.48 -4.12 -9.75
CA VAL A 150 -0.45 -3.00 -9.94
C VAL A 150 -0.39 -2.03 -8.76
N TYR A 151 -0.65 -0.77 -9.05
CA TYR A 151 -0.76 0.24 -8.02
C TYR A 151 -2.01 0.01 -7.16
N LEU A 152 -1.82 -0.32 -5.90
CA LEU A 152 -2.89 -0.60 -4.94
C LEU A 152 -3.38 0.65 -4.20
N GLY A 153 -2.57 1.69 -4.18
CA GLY A 153 -2.88 2.95 -3.52
C GLY A 153 -1.67 3.58 -2.85
N ASN A 154 -1.91 4.61 -2.08
CA ASN A 154 -0.89 5.39 -1.37
C ASN A 154 -1.12 5.34 0.14
N ALA A 155 -0.04 5.31 0.91
CA ALA A 155 -0.12 5.36 2.36
C ALA A 155 -0.46 6.77 2.89
N ASP A 156 -0.16 7.81 2.13
CA ASP A 156 -0.42 9.18 2.54
C ASP A 156 -1.92 9.53 2.46
N PRO A 157 -2.47 10.22 3.47
CA PRO A 157 -3.82 10.74 3.39
C PRO A 157 -3.91 11.85 2.34
N TRP A 158 -5.03 11.89 1.62
CA TRP A 158 -5.26 12.97 0.64
C TRP A 158 -5.76 14.26 1.31
N LEU A 159 -6.36 14.17 2.51
CA LEU A 159 -6.79 15.31 3.31
C LEU A 159 -6.64 15.00 4.79
N TYR A 160 -6.06 15.91 5.54
CA TYR A 160 -5.97 15.81 6.98
C TYR A 160 -6.04 17.18 7.63
N GLY A 161 -6.34 17.21 8.93
CA GLY A 161 -6.44 18.45 9.66
C GLY A 161 -7.17 18.31 10.99
N GLY A 162 -7.72 19.41 11.46
CA GLY A 162 -8.44 19.42 12.72
C GLY A 162 -9.42 20.59 12.84
N VAL A 163 -10.42 20.38 13.67
CA VAL A 163 -11.38 21.40 14.08
C VAL A 163 -11.33 21.55 15.59
N GLN A 164 -11.02 22.75 16.06
CA GLN A 164 -11.06 23.09 17.47
C GLN A 164 -12.17 24.08 17.72
N ASN A 165 -13.11 23.72 18.57
CA ASN A 165 -14.13 24.63 19.09
C ASN A 165 -13.82 24.97 20.55
N THR A 166 -13.87 26.23 20.90
CA THR A 166 -13.71 26.72 22.28
C THR A 166 -14.93 27.51 22.68
N PHE A 167 -15.56 27.07 23.74
CA PHE A 167 -16.70 27.70 24.35
C PHE A 167 -16.31 28.26 25.73
N THR A 168 -16.58 29.51 26.00
CA THR A 168 -16.34 30.13 27.30
C THR A 168 -17.66 30.62 27.88
N PHE A 169 -17.97 30.22 29.11
CA PHE A 169 -19.19 30.57 29.87
C PHE A 169 -18.76 31.17 31.21
N GLY A 170 -18.71 32.48 31.30
CA GLY A 170 -18.16 33.13 32.50
C GLY A 170 -16.74 32.64 32.78
N ASP A 171 -16.56 31.98 33.93
CA ASP A 171 -15.27 31.44 34.37
C ASP A 171 -14.95 30.02 33.81
N PHE A 172 -15.90 29.37 33.12
CA PHE A 172 -15.75 28.03 32.56
C PHE A 172 -15.29 28.09 31.09
N ARG A 173 -14.37 27.22 30.74
CA ARG A 173 -13.90 27.06 29.37
C ARG A 173 -13.97 25.59 28.95
N LEU A 174 -14.69 25.29 27.85
CA LEU A 174 -14.78 23.99 27.23
C LEU A 174 -14.06 24.05 25.87
N GLY A 175 -13.05 23.21 25.67
CA GLY A 175 -12.38 23.00 24.38
C GLY A 175 -12.73 21.63 23.83
N VAL A 176 -13.17 21.57 22.56
CA VAL A 176 -13.44 20.33 21.82
C VAL A 176 -12.55 20.33 20.59
N TYR A 177 -11.66 19.34 20.49
CA TYR A 177 -10.78 19.15 19.35
C TYR A 177 -11.11 17.85 18.64
N VAL A 178 -11.31 17.92 17.33
CA VAL A 178 -11.53 16.77 16.46
C VAL A 178 -10.43 16.77 15.38
N ALA A 179 -9.56 15.77 15.40
CA ALA A 179 -8.61 15.53 14.32
C ALA A 179 -9.24 14.60 13.27
N TYR A 180 -8.93 14.83 12.02
CA TYR A 180 -9.40 13.98 10.93
C TYR A 180 -8.26 13.71 9.92
N SER A 181 -8.34 12.54 9.30
CA SER A 181 -7.45 12.11 8.23
C SER A 181 -8.24 11.23 7.28
N PHE A 182 -8.30 11.60 6.00
CA PHE A 182 -9.04 10.90 4.98
C PHE A 182 -8.13 10.32 3.92
N GLY A 183 -8.40 9.09 3.52
CA GLY A 183 -7.56 8.33 2.60
C GLY A 183 -6.38 7.70 3.31
N GLY A 184 -5.37 7.37 2.53
CA GLY A 184 -4.24 6.56 3.01
C GLY A 184 -4.63 5.09 3.11
N LYS A 185 -3.72 4.22 2.72
CA LYS A 185 -3.85 2.77 2.84
C LYS A 185 -2.76 2.24 3.75
N ILE A 186 -3.09 1.28 4.56
CA ILE A 186 -2.15 0.61 5.45
C ILE A 186 -2.11 -0.86 5.07
N TYR A 187 -0.91 -1.37 4.89
CA TYR A 187 -0.72 -2.80 4.76
C TYR A 187 -0.84 -3.49 6.12
N ASN A 188 -1.83 -4.37 6.25
CA ASN A 188 -2.04 -5.11 7.49
C ASN A 188 -1.13 -6.35 7.56
N TYR A 189 0.13 -6.13 7.91
CA TYR A 189 1.12 -7.21 8.03
C TYR A 189 0.75 -8.26 9.10
N SER A 190 0.09 -7.84 10.16
CA SER A 190 -0.38 -8.76 11.22
C SER A 190 -1.40 -9.75 10.68
N GLU A 191 -2.25 -9.35 9.76
CA GLU A 191 -3.24 -10.21 9.14
C GLU A 191 -2.57 -11.32 8.31
N LEU A 192 -1.49 -11.02 7.61
CA LEU A 192 -0.72 -12.01 6.84
C LEU A 192 -0.28 -13.18 7.73
N PHE A 193 0.28 -12.88 8.92
CA PHE A 193 0.71 -13.92 9.85
C PHE A 193 -0.45 -14.69 10.47
N MET A 194 -1.53 -13.99 10.82
CA MET A 194 -2.67 -14.61 11.51
C MET A 194 -3.63 -15.31 10.53
N ALA A 195 -3.56 -15.02 9.24
CA ALA A 195 -4.37 -15.68 8.24
C ALA A 195 -3.69 -16.93 7.63
N GLY A 196 -2.36 -16.97 7.58
CA GLY A 196 -1.61 -18.03 6.89
C GLY A 196 -0.94 -19.07 7.79
N GLY A 197 -0.98 -18.91 9.10
CA GLY A 197 -0.21 -19.75 10.03
C GLY A 197 -0.96 -20.98 10.54
N ASN A 198 -0.39 -22.19 10.35
CA ASN A 198 -0.93 -23.42 10.96
C ASN A 198 -0.61 -23.54 12.46
N THR A 199 0.28 -22.70 12.98
CA THR A 199 0.81 -22.78 14.35
C THR A 199 0.40 -21.60 15.23
N THR A 200 -0.33 -20.63 14.68
CA THR A 200 -0.78 -19.43 15.38
C THR A 200 -2.30 -19.38 15.46
N ASN A 201 -2.82 -18.63 16.43
CA ASN A 201 -4.24 -18.32 16.46
C ASN A 201 -4.66 -17.56 15.22
N GLN A 202 -5.71 -18.02 14.57
CA GLN A 202 -6.24 -17.44 13.35
C GLN A 202 -7.45 -16.54 13.63
N TYR A 203 -7.71 -15.61 12.73
CA TYR A 203 -8.95 -14.83 12.76
C TYR A 203 -10.18 -15.70 12.56
N ARG A 204 -11.29 -15.36 13.22
CA ARG A 204 -12.55 -16.11 13.12
C ARG A 204 -13.05 -16.26 11.68
N TYR A 205 -12.85 -15.27 10.83
CA TYR A 205 -13.29 -15.31 9.43
C TYR A 205 -12.55 -16.35 8.58
N MET A 206 -11.41 -16.87 9.04
CA MET A 206 -10.67 -17.95 8.37
C MET A 206 -11.47 -19.27 8.31
N VAL A 207 -12.52 -19.41 9.12
CA VAL A 207 -13.49 -20.53 9.00
C VAL A 207 -14.18 -20.53 7.64
N ASN A 208 -14.26 -19.36 6.99
CA ASN A 208 -14.86 -19.19 5.67
C ASN A 208 -13.82 -19.28 4.53
N SER A 209 -12.59 -19.71 4.83
CA SER A 209 -11.60 -19.99 3.77
C SER A 209 -12.10 -21.09 2.85
N TRP A 210 -11.60 -21.10 1.63
CA TRP A 210 -11.98 -22.09 0.64
C TRP A 210 -11.77 -23.52 1.17
N HIS A 211 -12.73 -24.40 0.92
CA HIS A 211 -12.69 -25.80 1.31
C HIS A 211 -13.29 -26.68 0.21
N PRO A 212 -12.63 -27.80 -0.20
CA PRO A 212 -13.02 -28.61 -1.35
C PRO A 212 -14.43 -29.24 -1.26
N VAL A 213 -15.00 -29.30 -0.07
CA VAL A 213 -16.34 -29.90 0.17
C VAL A 213 -17.42 -28.85 0.42
N ARG A 214 -17.04 -27.60 0.77
CA ARG A 214 -18.01 -26.56 1.14
C ARG A 214 -18.22 -25.48 0.09
N ASN A 215 -17.31 -25.37 -0.88
CA ASN A 215 -17.34 -24.29 -1.89
C ASN A 215 -17.37 -24.90 -3.30
#